data_a54a5e0331de66847d1825d014a7da81
#
_entry.id   a54a5e0331de66847d1825d014a7da81
#
_cell.length_a   1.000
_cell.length_b   1.000
_cell.length_c   1.000
_cell.angle_alpha   90.00
_cell.angle_beta   90.00
_cell.angle_gamma   90.00
#
_symmetry.space_group_name_H-M   'P 1'
#
loop_
_entity.id
_entity.type
_entity.pdbx_description
1 polymer ?
#
loop_
_entity_poly.entity_id
_entity_poly.type
_entity_poly.pdbx_seq_one_letter_code
_entity_poly.pdbx_strand_id
1 'polypeptide(L)'
;MFGEIERLYPYSDWAKRAMLMSAFAFHEGALYAESRAAAERYLEFFPADVDAPYAQFIIALSYYDQIVDIGRDQENTFQALQEMRDIIERYPDSDYAASAQMKFELALDHLAGKEMEIGRYYLSRGHYTAAINRFRVVVEEYQTTTQTPEALHRLVEAYLSLGLVQEAQTAAAILGYNFQGTTWYAQSYALLTGRGLTPANTGDSWLNQTYRQVVQGK
;
A
#
# COMPACT_ATOMS: atom_id res chain seq x y z
N MET A 1 37.31 -6.73 -2.56
CA MET A 1 37.95 -5.49 -2.04
C MET A 1 37.25 -4.98 -0.78
N PHE A 2 35.93 -4.64 -0.79
CA PHE A 2 35.24 -4.15 0.41
C PHE A 2 35.24 -5.17 1.57
N GLY A 3 34.97 -6.45 1.30
CA GLY A 3 34.95 -7.51 2.32
C GLY A 3 36.29 -7.80 3.02
N GLU A 4 37.42 -7.39 2.45
CA GLU A 4 38.73 -7.51 3.11
C GLU A 4 38.90 -6.45 4.21
N ILE A 5 38.38 -5.24 4.00
CA ILE A 5 38.42 -4.15 5.01
C ILE A 5 37.54 -4.56 6.19
N GLU A 6 36.34 -5.08 5.93
CA GLU A 6 35.44 -5.58 6.95
C GLU A 6 36.08 -6.69 7.79
N ARG A 7 36.74 -7.64 7.15
CA ARG A 7 37.39 -8.77 7.82
C ARG A 7 38.57 -8.34 8.71
N LEU A 8 39.38 -7.36 8.24
CA LEU A 8 40.59 -6.93 8.94
C LEU A 8 40.33 -5.90 10.04
N TYR A 9 39.32 -5.04 9.86
CA TYR A 9 39.04 -3.90 10.76
C TYR A 9 37.52 -3.70 10.95
N PRO A 10 36.77 -4.69 11.51
CA PRO A 10 35.31 -4.72 11.48
C PRO A 10 34.61 -3.55 12.14
N TYR A 11 35.25 -2.85 13.09
CA TYR A 11 34.67 -1.71 13.81
C TYR A 11 35.25 -0.37 13.40
N SER A 12 36.02 -0.32 12.32
CA SER A 12 36.60 0.94 11.82
C SER A 12 35.58 1.73 10.99
N ASP A 13 35.77 3.05 10.90
CA ASP A 13 34.97 3.88 10.00
C ASP A 13 35.09 3.48 8.52
N TRP A 14 36.23 2.86 8.17
CA TRP A 14 36.43 2.29 6.84
C TRP A 14 35.56 1.04 6.61
N ALA A 15 35.38 0.20 7.62
CA ALA A 15 34.50 -0.97 7.54
C ALA A 15 33.02 -0.55 7.42
N LYS A 16 32.59 0.45 8.18
CA LYS A 16 31.24 1.03 8.06
C LYS A 16 30.96 1.45 6.61
N ARG A 17 31.83 2.27 6.05
CA ARG A 17 31.72 2.75 4.67
C ARG A 17 31.79 1.61 3.66
N ALA A 18 32.65 0.62 3.89
CA ALA A 18 32.78 -0.53 3.02
C ALA A 18 31.50 -1.38 2.99
N MET A 19 30.84 -1.61 4.13
CA MET A 19 29.56 -2.31 4.22
C MET A 19 28.46 -1.59 3.44
N LEU A 20 28.29 -0.27 3.68
CA LEU A 20 27.29 0.54 2.98
C LEU A 20 27.54 0.60 1.49
N MET A 21 28.79 0.82 1.07
CA MET A 21 29.17 0.82 -0.36
C MET A 21 28.99 -0.54 -1.01
N SER A 22 29.19 -1.63 -0.27
CA SER A 22 28.90 -2.98 -0.76
C SER A 22 27.40 -3.19 -0.97
N ALA A 23 26.58 -2.78 0.01
CA ALA A 23 25.12 -2.85 -0.09
C ALA A 23 24.62 -2.06 -1.30
N PHE A 24 25.07 -0.82 -1.45
CA PHE A 24 24.74 0.01 -2.60
C PHE A 24 25.19 -0.60 -3.94
N ALA A 25 26.46 -1.05 -4.04
CA ALA A 25 27.00 -1.63 -5.26
C ALA A 25 26.27 -2.92 -5.67
N PHE A 26 25.88 -3.76 -4.71
CA PHE A 26 25.06 -4.95 -4.99
C PHE A 26 23.66 -4.56 -5.46
N HIS A 27 23.04 -3.52 -4.86
CA HIS A 27 21.76 -3.02 -5.29
C HIS A 27 21.78 -2.52 -6.75
N GLU A 28 22.76 -1.67 -7.10
CA GLU A 28 22.96 -1.18 -8.46
C GLU A 28 23.23 -2.31 -9.47
N GLY A 29 23.82 -3.41 -9.00
CA GLY A 29 24.04 -4.63 -9.77
C GLY A 29 22.82 -5.56 -9.84
N ALA A 30 21.66 -5.17 -9.29
CA ALA A 30 20.46 -5.98 -9.14
C ALA A 30 20.69 -7.31 -8.36
N LEU A 31 21.73 -7.35 -7.54
CA LEU A 31 22.03 -8.44 -6.61
C LEU A 31 21.35 -8.16 -5.27
N TYR A 32 20.03 -8.17 -5.30
CA TYR A 32 19.20 -7.68 -4.18
C TYR A 32 19.37 -8.47 -2.88
N ALA A 33 19.59 -9.79 -2.95
CA ALA A 33 19.81 -10.62 -1.78
C ALA A 33 21.14 -10.27 -1.08
N GLU A 34 22.21 -10.10 -1.85
CA GLU A 34 23.53 -9.69 -1.37
C GLU A 34 23.52 -8.26 -0.84
N SER A 35 22.77 -7.39 -1.49
CA SER A 35 22.56 -6.01 -1.03
C SER A 35 21.91 -5.97 0.35
N ARG A 36 20.80 -6.70 0.55
CA ARG A 36 20.15 -6.81 1.86
C ARG A 36 21.08 -7.38 2.90
N ALA A 37 21.74 -8.50 2.62
CA ALA A 37 22.67 -9.12 3.57
C ALA A 37 23.82 -8.17 4.01
N ALA A 38 24.31 -7.32 3.12
CA ALA A 38 25.32 -6.34 3.46
C ALA A 38 24.77 -5.20 4.33
N ALA A 39 23.56 -4.71 4.02
CA ALA A 39 22.90 -3.67 4.78
C ALA A 39 22.43 -4.16 6.17
N GLU A 40 21.90 -5.38 6.26
CA GLU A 40 21.52 -6.01 7.53
C GLU A 40 22.72 -6.17 8.47
N ARG A 41 23.87 -6.64 7.96
CA ARG A 41 25.11 -6.68 8.73
C ARG A 41 25.53 -5.30 9.24
N TYR A 42 25.40 -4.26 8.40
CA TYR A 42 25.67 -2.90 8.85
C TYR A 42 24.79 -2.52 10.05
N LEU A 43 23.49 -2.78 9.98
CA LEU A 43 22.54 -2.47 11.06
C LEU A 43 22.79 -3.31 12.32
N GLU A 44 23.28 -4.56 12.19
CA GLU A 44 23.67 -5.42 13.31
C GLU A 44 24.87 -4.83 14.08
N PHE A 45 25.89 -4.35 13.37
CA PHE A 45 27.08 -3.79 13.99
C PHE A 45 26.92 -2.33 14.44
N PHE A 46 26.10 -1.56 13.73
CA PHE A 46 25.99 -0.10 13.88
C PHE A 46 24.53 0.40 13.92
N PRO A 47 23.67 -0.14 14.79
CA PRO A 47 22.24 0.15 14.80
C PRO A 47 21.86 1.61 15.13
N ALA A 48 22.77 2.33 15.81
CA ALA A 48 22.57 3.73 16.20
C ALA A 48 23.46 4.72 15.40
N ASP A 49 24.03 4.26 14.31
CA ASP A 49 24.87 5.10 13.47
C ASP A 49 24.01 6.09 12.65
N VAL A 50 24.62 7.23 12.28
CA VAL A 50 23.96 8.26 11.47
C VAL A 50 23.50 7.73 10.10
N ASP A 51 24.18 6.75 9.56
CA ASP A 51 23.87 6.12 8.27
C ASP A 51 22.94 4.89 8.39
N ALA A 52 22.48 4.52 9.61
CA ALA A 52 21.55 3.42 9.81
C ALA A 52 20.24 3.59 9.00
N PRO A 53 19.63 4.80 8.91
CA PRO A 53 18.46 5.00 8.04
C PRO A 53 18.74 4.70 6.57
N TYR A 54 19.94 4.97 6.08
CA TYR A 54 20.33 4.65 4.72
C TYR A 54 20.45 3.15 4.48
N ALA A 55 21.07 2.42 5.41
CA ALA A 55 21.14 0.96 5.33
C ALA A 55 19.75 0.32 5.31
N GLN A 56 18.84 0.77 6.20
CA GLN A 56 17.45 0.33 6.22
C GLN A 56 16.73 0.65 4.90
N PHE A 57 16.99 1.82 4.32
CA PHE A 57 16.40 2.24 3.06
C PHE A 57 16.89 1.37 1.88
N ILE A 58 18.16 0.94 1.85
CA ILE A 58 18.66 -0.01 0.84
C ILE A 58 17.93 -1.36 0.95
N ILE A 59 17.67 -1.86 2.16
CA ILE A 59 16.90 -3.09 2.37
C ILE A 59 15.51 -2.94 1.76
N ALA A 60 14.81 -1.85 2.12
CA ALA A 60 13.48 -1.55 1.62
C ALA A 60 13.44 -1.43 0.09
N LEU A 61 14.40 -0.71 -0.51
CA LEU A 61 14.55 -0.58 -1.96
C LEU A 61 14.78 -1.92 -2.63
N SER A 62 15.60 -2.78 -2.02
CA SER A 62 15.89 -4.10 -2.58
C SER A 62 14.66 -4.99 -2.71
N TYR A 63 13.66 -4.83 -1.83
CA TYR A 63 12.36 -5.49 -1.99
C TYR A 63 11.48 -4.74 -2.98
N TYR A 64 11.44 -3.40 -2.89
CA TYR A 64 10.59 -2.56 -3.73
C TYR A 64 10.89 -2.71 -5.22
N ASP A 65 12.16 -2.71 -5.60
CA ASP A 65 12.57 -2.81 -7.00
C ASP A 65 12.36 -4.22 -7.59
N GLN A 66 12.02 -5.20 -6.75
CA GLN A 66 11.58 -6.54 -7.17
C GLN A 66 10.06 -6.66 -7.31
N ILE A 67 9.29 -5.60 -7.02
CA ILE A 67 7.84 -5.61 -7.24
C ILE A 67 7.59 -5.74 -8.75
N VAL A 68 6.88 -6.78 -9.10
CA VAL A 68 6.50 -7.09 -10.49
C VAL A 68 5.03 -6.74 -10.72
N ASP A 69 4.46 -7.19 -11.84
CA ASP A 69 3.07 -7.01 -12.22
C ASP A 69 2.07 -7.40 -11.10
N ILE A 70 0.96 -6.66 -11.00
CA ILE A 70 -0.13 -6.82 -10.04
C ILE A 70 -0.66 -8.28 -10.00
N GLY A 71 -0.65 -8.98 -11.12
CA GLY A 71 -1.12 -10.37 -11.24
C GLY A 71 -0.22 -11.42 -10.59
N ARG A 72 1.01 -11.05 -10.19
CA ARG A 72 2.00 -11.98 -9.65
C ARG A 72 2.01 -12.02 -8.12
N ASP A 73 2.99 -12.75 -7.57
CA ASP A 73 3.22 -12.86 -6.14
C ASP A 73 3.54 -11.49 -5.51
N GLN A 74 2.95 -11.24 -4.35
CA GLN A 74 3.05 -9.96 -3.64
C GLN A 74 3.99 -10.02 -2.43
N GLU A 75 4.75 -11.09 -2.24
CA GLU A 75 5.62 -11.23 -1.06
C GLU A 75 6.63 -10.07 -0.97
N ASN A 76 7.30 -9.72 -2.07
CA ASN A 76 8.21 -8.58 -2.09
C ASN A 76 7.50 -7.25 -1.79
N THR A 77 6.24 -7.09 -2.19
CA THR A 77 5.45 -5.90 -1.88
C THR A 77 5.19 -5.79 -0.38
N PHE A 78 4.82 -6.89 0.28
CA PHE A 78 4.62 -6.90 1.74
C PHE A 78 5.92 -6.65 2.50
N GLN A 79 7.04 -7.24 2.07
CA GLN A 79 8.34 -6.99 2.68
C GLN A 79 8.77 -5.52 2.49
N ALA A 80 8.63 -4.97 1.29
CA ALA A 80 8.92 -3.55 1.03
C ALA A 80 8.10 -2.63 1.94
N LEU A 81 6.79 -2.90 2.10
CA LEU A 81 5.92 -2.13 2.98
C LEU A 81 6.37 -2.18 4.44
N GLN A 82 6.76 -3.35 4.93
CA GLN A 82 7.26 -3.51 6.30
C GLN A 82 8.54 -2.70 6.51
N GLU A 83 9.52 -2.85 5.63
CA GLU A 83 10.80 -2.13 5.73
C GLU A 83 10.63 -0.60 5.57
N MET A 84 9.74 -0.15 4.67
CA MET A 84 9.42 1.28 4.53
C MET A 84 8.75 1.84 5.79
N ARG A 85 7.84 1.08 6.41
CA ARG A 85 7.19 1.46 7.67
C ARG A 85 8.23 1.61 8.79
N ASP A 86 9.16 0.68 8.91
CA ASP A 86 10.24 0.74 9.89
C ASP A 86 11.07 2.04 9.74
N ILE A 87 11.32 2.49 8.51
CA ILE A 87 12.03 3.76 8.29
C ILE A 87 11.19 4.95 8.78
N ILE A 88 9.91 4.99 8.42
CA ILE A 88 9.00 6.07 8.77
C ILE A 88 8.83 6.20 10.30
N GLU A 89 8.74 5.06 11.00
CA GLU A 89 8.51 5.02 12.44
C GLU A 89 9.79 5.22 13.26
N ARG A 90 10.90 4.62 12.84
CA ARG A 90 12.16 4.64 13.62
C ARG A 90 13.04 5.83 13.29
N TYR A 91 12.95 6.34 12.05
CA TYR A 91 13.81 7.42 11.54
C TYR A 91 13.02 8.56 10.89
N PRO A 92 11.99 9.12 11.56
CA PRO A 92 11.06 10.09 10.94
C PRO A 92 11.77 11.38 10.46
N ASP A 93 12.87 11.75 11.10
CA ASP A 93 13.64 12.97 10.78
C ASP A 93 14.77 12.71 9.76
N SER A 94 14.88 11.50 9.21
CA SER A 94 15.91 11.18 8.22
C SER A 94 15.53 11.68 6.83
N ASP A 95 16.54 11.95 6.00
CA ASP A 95 16.38 12.34 4.59
C ASP A 95 15.63 11.24 3.77
N TYR A 96 15.60 10.01 4.30
CA TYR A 96 14.97 8.85 3.64
C TYR A 96 13.48 8.68 3.99
N ALA A 97 13.01 9.28 5.09
CA ALA A 97 11.63 9.11 5.55
C ALA A 97 10.59 9.55 4.51
N ALA A 98 10.78 10.71 3.88
CA ALA A 98 9.87 11.20 2.85
C ALA A 98 9.84 10.29 1.61
N SER A 99 11.00 9.78 1.18
CA SER A 99 11.09 8.84 0.06
C SER A 99 10.47 7.48 0.41
N ALA A 100 10.66 7.00 1.64
CA ALA A 100 10.04 5.78 2.16
C ALA A 100 8.51 5.93 2.19
N GLN A 101 7.99 7.06 2.67
CA GLN A 101 6.55 7.34 2.70
C GLN A 101 5.92 7.28 1.30
N MET A 102 6.54 7.94 0.32
CA MET A 102 6.05 7.92 -1.07
C MET A 102 6.02 6.51 -1.65
N LYS A 103 7.09 5.73 -1.45
CA LYS A 103 7.17 4.35 -1.95
C LYS A 103 6.21 3.41 -1.21
N PHE A 104 5.99 3.64 0.08
CA PHE A 104 5.00 2.94 0.88
C PHE A 104 3.59 3.13 0.30
N GLU A 105 3.20 4.36 0.00
CA GLU A 105 1.91 4.68 -0.61
C GLU A 105 1.75 4.04 -1.99
N LEU A 106 2.80 4.06 -2.83
CA LEU A 106 2.78 3.40 -4.13
C LEU A 106 2.66 1.87 -4.01
N ALA A 107 3.33 1.25 -3.04
CA ALA A 107 3.23 -0.19 -2.80
C ALA A 107 1.83 -0.58 -2.28
N LEU A 108 1.21 0.24 -1.42
CA LEU A 108 -0.19 0.06 -1.01
C LEU A 108 -1.15 0.17 -2.20
N ASP A 109 -0.96 1.16 -3.07
CA ASP A 109 -1.79 1.34 -4.27
C ASP A 109 -1.67 0.14 -5.21
N HIS A 110 -0.48 -0.47 -5.30
CA HIS A 110 -0.24 -1.69 -6.06
C HIS A 110 -1.03 -2.89 -5.50
N LEU A 111 -1.06 -3.09 -4.17
CA LEU A 111 -1.88 -4.14 -3.54
C LEU A 111 -3.37 -3.90 -3.73
N ALA A 112 -3.83 -2.66 -3.54
CA ALA A 112 -5.20 -2.28 -3.80
C ALA A 112 -5.60 -2.54 -5.26
N GLY A 113 -4.71 -2.20 -6.20
CA GLY A 113 -4.88 -2.45 -7.63
C GLY A 113 -5.13 -3.92 -7.98
N LYS A 114 -4.43 -4.85 -7.29
CA LYS A 114 -4.66 -6.29 -7.43
C LYS A 114 -6.08 -6.70 -7.02
N GLU A 115 -6.53 -6.25 -5.87
CA GLU A 115 -7.88 -6.54 -5.39
C GLU A 115 -8.94 -5.93 -6.33
N MET A 116 -8.67 -4.73 -6.85
CA MET A 116 -9.53 -4.09 -7.85
C MET A 116 -9.61 -4.87 -9.15
N GLU A 117 -8.50 -5.38 -9.66
CA GLU A 117 -8.48 -6.20 -10.88
C GLU A 117 -9.32 -7.47 -10.72
N ILE A 118 -9.13 -8.19 -9.62
CA ILE A 118 -9.91 -9.40 -9.30
C ILE A 118 -11.39 -9.05 -9.12
N GLY A 119 -11.68 -7.94 -8.44
CA GLY A 119 -13.04 -7.45 -8.22
C GLY A 119 -13.75 -7.12 -9.54
N ARG A 120 -13.11 -6.39 -10.45
CA ARG A 120 -13.62 -6.06 -11.80
C ARG A 120 -13.86 -7.32 -12.64
N TYR A 121 -12.96 -8.30 -12.55
CA TYR A 121 -13.15 -9.60 -13.23
C TYR A 121 -14.44 -10.30 -12.77
N TYR A 122 -14.67 -10.41 -11.45
CA TYR A 122 -15.89 -11.02 -10.93
C TYR A 122 -17.15 -10.20 -11.25
N LEU A 123 -17.06 -8.87 -11.16
CA LEU A 123 -18.18 -7.97 -11.46
C LEU A 123 -18.64 -8.13 -12.91
N SER A 124 -17.69 -8.14 -13.86
CA SER A 124 -17.98 -8.30 -15.29
C SER A 124 -18.63 -9.63 -15.66
N ARG A 125 -18.47 -10.65 -14.79
CA ARG A 125 -19.06 -11.98 -14.95
C ARG A 125 -20.37 -12.18 -14.16
N GLY A 126 -20.85 -11.14 -13.48
CA GLY A 126 -22.07 -11.19 -12.67
C GLY A 126 -21.88 -11.91 -11.32
N HIS A 127 -20.64 -12.19 -10.90
CA HIS A 127 -20.36 -12.80 -9.60
C HIS A 127 -20.28 -11.71 -8.52
N TYR A 128 -21.40 -11.03 -8.28
CA TYR A 128 -21.48 -9.81 -7.48
C TYR A 128 -20.96 -9.99 -6.05
N THR A 129 -21.30 -11.08 -5.37
CA THR A 129 -20.82 -11.34 -3.99
C THR A 129 -19.30 -11.49 -3.95
N ALA A 130 -18.70 -12.18 -4.93
CA ALA A 130 -17.25 -12.30 -4.99
C ALA A 130 -16.58 -10.96 -5.29
N ALA A 131 -17.16 -10.14 -6.16
CA ALA A 131 -16.70 -8.80 -6.46
C ALA A 131 -16.76 -7.90 -5.22
N ILE A 132 -17.88 -7.91 -4.48
CA ILE A 132 -18.07 -7.15 -3.25
C ILE A 132 -16.96 -7.48 -2.23
N ASN A 133 -16.63 -8.76 -2.03
CA ASN A 133 -15.59 -9.16 -1.10
C ASN A 133 -14.22 -8.57 -1.48
N ARG A 134 -13.90 -8.47 -2.77
CA ARG A 134 -12.65 -7.87 -3.24
C ARG A 134 -12.62 -6.34 -3.06
N PHE A 135 -13.68 -5.65 -3.48
CA PHE A 135 -13.78 -4.21 -3.28
C PHE A 135 -13.86 -3.82 -1.80
N ARG A 136 -14.42 -4.70 -0.97
CA ARG A 136 -14.45 -4.52 0.48
C ARG A 136 -13.03 -4.48 1.06
N VAL A 137 -12.14 -5.38 0.65
CA VAL A 137 -10.72 -5.36 1.07
C VAL A 137 -10.08 -4.01 0.75
N VAL A 138 -10.35 -3.43 -0.43
CA VAL A 138 -9.80 -2.10 -0.78
C VAL A 138 -10.31 -1.02 0.17
N VAL A 139 -11.60 -1.05 0.51
CA VAL A 139 -12.21 -0.05 1.40
C VAL A 139 -11.82 -0.25 2.87
N GLU A 140 -11.52 -1.48 3.31
CA GLU A 140 -11.13 -1.78 4.70
C GLU A 140 -9.64 -1.64 4.95
N GLU A 141 -8.79 -2.10 4.01
CA GLU A 141 -7.34 -2.22 4.23
C GLU A 141 -6.52 -1.15 3.48
N TYR A 142 -7.05 -0.60 2.37
CA TYR A 142 -6.31 0.28 1.46
C TYR A 142 -7.00 1.63 1.23
N GLN A 143 -7.61 2.20 2.25
CA GLN A 143 -8.49 3.38 2.18
C GLN A 143 -7.81 4.65 1.67
N THR A 144 -6.51 4.78 1.88
CA THR A 144 -5.71 5.94 1.48
C THR A 144 -5.25 5.88 0.02
N THR A 145 -5.52 4.78 -0.67
CA THR A 145 -5.08 4.57 -2.05
C THR A 145 -5.98 5.25 -3.07
N THR A 146 -5.44 5.46 -4.26
CA THR A 146 -6.18 6.02 -5.41
C THR A 146 -7.29 5.11 -5.91
N GLN A 147 -7.31 3.84 -5.48
CA GLN A 147 -8.29 2.83 -5.88
C GLN A 147 -9.61 2.95 -5.10
N THR A 148 -9.60 3.56 -3.92
CA THR A 148 -10.76 3.61 -3.01
C THR A 148 -12.02 4.25 -3.62
N PRO A 149 -11.94 5.36 -4.37
CA PRO A 149 -13.12 5.93 -5.00
C PRO A 149 -13.78 5.00 -6.03
N GLU A 150 -12.97 4.30 -6.83
CA GLU A 150 -13.48 3.30 -7.76
C GLU A 150 -14.09 2.11 -7.01
N ALA A 151 -13.43 1.59 -5.96
CA ALA A 151 -13.94 0.49 -5.17
C ALA A 151 -15.34 0.77 -4.61
N LEU A 152 -15.54 1.97 -4.05
CA LEU A 152 -16.85 2.41 -3.56
C LEU A 152 -17.89 2.48 -4.68
N HIS A 153 -17.54 3.00 -5.86
CA HIS A 153 -18.42 3.00 -7.01
C HIS A 153 -18.81 1.58 -7.45
N ARG A 154 -17.84 0.66 -7.55
CA ARG A 154 -18.09 -0.73 -7.91
C ARG A 154 -18.94 -1.48 -6.87
N LEU A 155 -18.83 -1.12 -5.59
CA LEU A 155 -19.74 -1.60 -4.57
C LEU A 155 -21.16 -1.12 -4.81
N VAL A 156 -21.38 0.14 -5.21
CA VAL A 156 -22.71 0.64 -5.60
C VAL A 156 -23.30 -0.19 -6.73
N GLU A 157 -22.55 -0.43 -7.80
CA GLU A 157 -23.00 -1.27 -8.93
C GLU A 157 -23.37 -2.68 -8.50
N ALA A 158 -22.50 -3.34 -7.73
CA ALA A 158 -22.68 -4.71 -7.27
C ALA A 158 -23.88 -4.84 -6.31
N TYR A 159 -24.03 -3.93 -5.36
CA TYR A 159 -25.16 -3.93 -4.43
C TYR A 159 -26.51 -3.68 -5.14
N LEU A 160 -26.54 -2.72 -6.07
CA LEU A 160 -27.75 -2.48 -6.87
C LEU A 160 -28.12 -3.70 -7.73
N SER A 161 -27.13 -4.44 -8.23
CA SER A 161 -27.35 -5.66 -9.01
C SER A 161 -27.93 -6.81 -8.17
N LEU A 162 -27.63 -6.83 -6.87
CA LEU A 162 -28.19 -7.78 -5.89
C LEU A 162 -29.50 -7.30 -5.25
N GLY A 163 -29.95 -6.06 -5.54
CA GLY A 163 -31.11 -5.47 -4.89
C GLY A 163 -30.86 -4.97 -3.45
N LEU A 164 -29.60 -4.88 -3.02
CA LEU A 164 -29.18 -4.40 -1.72
C LEU A 164 -29.11 -2.86 -1.74
N VAL A 165 -30.28 -2.22 -1.75
CA VAL A 165 -30.43 -0.79 -1.99
C VAL A 165 -29.78 0.05 -0.89
N GLN A 166 -29.94 -0.33 0.38
CA GLN A 166 -29.42 0.43 1.52
C GLN A 166 -27.90 0.48 1.52
N GLU A 167 -27.25 -0.65 1.22
CA GLU A 167 -25.79 -0.76 1.11
C GLU A 167 -25.27 0.08 -0.07
N ALA A 168 -25.97 0.06 -1.19
CA ALA A 168 -25.62 0.88 -2.34
C ALA A 168 -25.71 2.39 -2.02
N GLN A 169 -26.78 2.82 -1.35
CA GLN A 169 -26.97 4.22 -0.92
C GLN A 169 -25.87 4.64 0.08
N THR A 170 -25.51 3.75 1.01
CA THR A 170 -24.43 4.00 1.98
C THR A 170 -23.08 4.14 1.30
N ALA A 171 -22.73 3.23 0.37
CA ALA A 171 -21.48 3.31 -0.38
C ALA A 171 -21.37 4.62 -1.18
N ALA A 172 -22.47 5.03 -1.84
CA ALA A 172 -22.52 6.29 -2.56
C ALA A 172 -22.46 7.51 -1.65
N ALA A 173 -23.03 7.45 -0.44
CA ALA A 173 -22.94 8.54 0.54
C ALA A 173 -21.50 8.74 1.03
N ILE A 174 -20.78 7.65 1.33
CA ILE A 174 -19.36 7.68 1.72
C ILE A 174 -18.51 8.23 0.57
N LEU A 175 -18.76 7.78 -0.66
CA LEU A 175 -18.09 8.27 -1.87
C LEU A 175 -18.33 9.78 -2.07
N GLY A 176 -19.57 10.24 -1.90
CA GLY A 176 -19.93 11.66 -2.00
C GLY A 176 -19.32 12.53 -0.91
N TYR A 177 -19.19 12.00 0.29
CA TYR A 177 -18.60 12.75 1.40
C TYR A 177 -17.08 12.95 1.23
N ASN A 178 -16.36 11.89 0.83
CA ASN A 178 -14.90 11.94 0.77
C ASN A 178 -14.33 12.29 -0.61
N PHE A 179 -15.06 11.96 -1.68
CA PHE A 179 -14.56 11.97 -3.06
C PHE A 179 -15.54 12.63 -4.03
N GLN A 180 -16.25 13.66 -3.58
CA GLN A 180 -17.30 14.35 -4.34
C GLN A 180 -16.84 14.85 -5.73
N GLY A 181 -15.57 15.27 -5.84
CA GLY A 181 -15.00 15.77 -7.11
C GLY A 181 -14.64 14.71 -8.13
N THR A 182 -14.85 13.42 -7.84
CA THR A 182 -14.46 12.33 -8.73
C THR A 182 -15.56 11.96 -9.73
N THR A 183 -15.15 11.46 -10.89
CA THR A 183 -16.08 10.88 -11.88
C THR A 183 -16.85 9.68 -11.32
N TRP A 184 -16.25 8.95 -10.37
CA TRP A 184 -16.87 7.81 -9.71
C TRP A 184 -18.08 8.21 -8.88
N TYR A 185 -18.02 9.35 -8.18
CA TYR A 185 -19.20 9.87 -7.49
C TYR A 185 -20.31 10.27 -8.46
N ALA A 186 -19.98 11.00 -9.51
CA ALA A 186 -20.97 11.42 -10.52
C ALA A 186 -21.68 10.21 -11.15
N GLN A 187 -20.96 9.14 -11.45
CA GLN A 187 -21.52 7.90 -11.99
C GLN A 187 -22.41 7.19 -10.95
N SER A 188 -21.96 7.07 -9.71
CA SER A 188 -22.76 6.48 -8.62
C SER A 188 -24.05 7.24 -8.37
N TYR A 189 -23.97 8.57 -8.36
CA TYR A 189 -25.13 9.44 -8.21
C TYR A 189 -26.14 9.24 -9.37
N ALA A 190 -25.67 9.19 -10.61
CA ALA A 190 -26.52 8.94 -11.77
C ALA A 190 -27.19 7.55 -11.72
N LEU A 191 -26.47 6.51 -11.28
CA LEU A 191 -27.03 5.16 -11.13
C LEU A 191 -28.16 5.10 -10.09
N LEU A 192 -28.02 5.80 -8.99
CA LEU A 192 -29.03 5.86 -7.93
C LEU A 192 -30.23 6.69 -8.40
N THR A 193 -30.02 7.92 -8.88
CA THR A 193 -31.10 8.82 -9.29
C THR A 193 -31.90 8.28 -10.47
N GLY A 194 -31.27 7.58 -11.42
CA GLY A 194 -31.96 6.85 -12.49
C GLY A 194 -32.92 5.76 -12.01
N ARG A 195 -32.80 5.36 -10.73
CA ARG A 195 -33.72 4.40 -10.06
C ARG A 195 -34.62 5.06 -9.02
N GLY A 196 -34.67 6.41 -8.97
CA GLY A 196 -35.43 7.16 -7.98
C GLY A 196 -34.85 7.12 -6.56
N LEU A 197 -33.56 6.78 -6.42
CA LEU A 197 -32.84 6.68 -5.16
C LEU A 197 -31.88 7.86 -4.99
N THR A 198 -31.46 8.13 -3.76
CA THR A 198 -30.45 9.14 -3.45
C THR A 198 -29.38 8.54 -2.53
N PRO A 199 -28.13 9.05 -2.56
CA PRO A 199 -27.15 8.68 -1.56
C PRO A 199 -27.70 8.98 -0.18
N ALA A 200 -27.65 7.99 0.72
CA ALA A 200 -28.15 8.12 2.08
C ALA A 200 -27.34 7.20 3.00
N ASN A 201 -26.96 7.72 4.14
CA ASN A 201 -26.32 6.91 5.16
C ASN A 201 -27.40 6.23 6.00
N THR A 202 -27.71 4.98 5.70
CA THR A 202 -28.79 4.21 6.34
C THR A 202 -28.20 3.02 7.10
N GLY A 203 -28.35 3.06 8.43
CA GLY A 203 -28.16 1.90 9.29
C GLY A 203 -26.73 1.57 9.72
N ASP A 204 -26.59 0.41 10.39
CA ASP A 204 -25.32 -0.12 10.94
C ASP A 204 -24.62 -1.05 9.96
N SER A 205 -24.42 -0.61 8.71
CA SER A 205 -23.67 -1.40 7.73
C SER A 205 -22.19 -1.46 8.09
N TRP A 206 -21.50 -2.52 7.64
CA TRP A 206 -20.05 -2.64 7.79
C TRP A 206 -19.29 -1.42 7.20
N LEU A 207 -19.80 -0.85 6.11
CA LEU A 207 -19.28 0.38 5.50
C LEU A 207 -19.28 1.55 6.46
N ASN A 208 -20.37 1.73 7.22
CA ASN A 208 -20.44 2.78 8.22
C ASN A 208 -19.49 2.54 9.39
N GLN A 209 -19.30 1.28 9.78
CA GLN A 209 -18.36 0.93 10.86
C GLN A 209 -16.93 1.24 10.41
N THR A 210 -16.53 0.79 9.24
CA THR A 210 -15.19 1.06 8.66
C THR A 210 -14.98 2.58 8.51
N TYR A 211 -15.97 3.29 7.97
CA TYR A 211 -15.88 4.73 7.79
C TYR A 211 -15.69 5.48 9.12
N ARG A 212 -16.43 5.09 10.18
CA ARG A 212 -16.28 5.71 11.51
C ARG A 212 -14.90 5.46 12.10
N GLN A 213 -14.34 4.27 11.93
CA GLN A 213 -13.01 3.93 12.43
C GLN A 213 -11.90 4.75 11.75
N VAL A 214 -12.02 4.96 10.44
CA VAL A 214 -10.97 5.60 9.65
C VAL A 214 -11.04 7.12 9.68
N VAL A 215 -12.23 7.70 9.52
CA VAL A 215 -12.39 9.16 9.38
C VAL A 215 -12.57 9.85 10.71
N GLN A 216 -13.12 9.17 11.72
CA GLN A 216 -13.41 9.76 13.02
C GLN A 216 -12.42 9.35 14.12
N GLY A 217 -11.47 8.42 13.83
CA GLY A 217 -10.49 7.97 14.81
C GLY A 217 -11.12 7.34 16.06
N LYS A 218 -12.30 6.74 15.93
CA LYS A 218 -13.07 6.13 17.01
C LYS A 218 -13.23 4.64 16.80
#